data_d6f6deeeca7575f61666686b3b424ff3
#
_entry.id   d6f6deeeca7575f61666686b3b424ff3
#
_cell.length_a   1.000
_cell.length_b   1.000
_cell.length_c   1.000
_cell.angle_alpha   90.00
_cell.angle_beta   90.00
_cell.angle_gamma   90.00
#
_symmetry.space_group_name_H-M   'P 1'
#
loop_
_entity.id
_entity.type
_entity.pdbx_description
1 polymer ?
#
loop_
_entity_poly.entity_id
_entity_poly.type
_entity_poly.pdbx_seq_one_letter_code
_entity_poly.pdbx_strand_id
1 'polypeptide(L)'
;MENNRFKSDEQSFLRLSQQREQNQRLKALFDNAVGEEEISLRDENVKHFNLGANRHQAVVYSEPVHFRNSEGDAWQEIDNTLEETVTAQGRQVLRNRANRMHVEFPQQMDGGNMASITENGRTFAWRFEQEAQPVQAVARTGAQLKQERLVARAQTMPKFVGRTVESLRSADLAAEIETAQEQRGDVAQLKAENTYESVLPGVSVRYTVMSNRVKEDIILANAEALSRTVIRLPKAFDYEVTDAAQLLVKDVQSGETVFMMDTPLVYDAAGKETLAAVELTDMGEYVRMEYRIDPLFMNDAVYPVTIDPVIHSTNAVHNIQDTTLGEGQSAKPYTADHLKIGKYSGTLRCVGLLQFETLAIPPAGNTIIGAVLRMHTMSGSTSNVVAAYEVLKPWESANVNWLNFDPDDTSNVSD
;
A
#
# COMPACT_ATOMS: atom_id res chain seq x y z
N MET A 1 -7.94 37.66 -14.23
CA MET A 1 -8.66 37.68 -12.93
C MET A 1 -7.84 36.78 -12.02
N GLU A 2 -7.12 37.34 -11.06
CA GLU A 2 -6.32 36.59 -10.10
C GLU A 2 -7.25 35.79 -9.20
N ASN A 3 -7.05 34.48 -9.18
CA ASN A 3 -7.82 33.53 -8.40
C ASN A 3 -7.65 33.78 -6.91
N ASN A 4 -8.65 34.36 -6.27
CA ASN A 4 -8.66 34.86 -4.89
C ASN A 4 -8.81 33.74 -3.83
N ARG A 5 -8.78 32.47 -4.22
CA ARG A 5 -8.99 31.31 -3.33
C ARG A 5 -7.89 31.11 -2.26
N PHE A 6 -6.76 31.76 -2.38
CA PHE A 6 -5.62 31.59 -1.48
C PHE A 6 -5.13 32.89 -0.82
N LYS A 7 -5.92 33.96 -0.84
CA LYS A 7 -5.61 35.11 0.01
C LYS A 7 -5.95 34.74 1.44
N SER A 8 -4.91 34.54 2.26
CA SER A 8 -4.98 34.44 3.72
C SER A 8 -5.54 35.74 4.28
N ASP A 9 -6.87 35.86 4.35
CA ASP A 9 -7.45 36.88 5.19
C ASP A 9 -7.56 36.34 6.63
N GLU A 10 -7.68 37.25 7.57
CA GLU A 10 -7.70 36.97 8.99
C GLU A 10 -8.86 36.02 9.39
N GLN A 11 -9.96 36.03 8.63
CA GLN A 11 -11.12 35.16 8.84
C GLN A 11 -10.85 33.73 8.40
N SER A 12 -10.11 33.49 7.31
CA SER A 12 -9.69 32.16 6.87
C SER A 12 -8.73 31.55 7.87
N PHE A 13 -7.83 32.34 8.43
CA PHE A 13 -6.90 31.87 9.48
C PHE A 13 -7.65 31.52 10.79
N LEU A 14 -8.61 32.32 11.19
CA LEU A 14 -9.47 32.05 12.37
C LEU A 14 -10.31 30.77 12.18
N ARG A 15 -10.89 30.57 11.00
CA ARG A 15 -11.63 29.33 10.68
C ARG A 15 -10.71 28.10 10.73
N LEU A 16 -9.51 28.18 10.16
CA LEU A 16 -8.53 27.10 10.19
C LEU A 16 -8.05 26.80 11.61
N SER A 17 -7.88 27.80 12.47
CA SER A 17 -7.50 27.59 13.87
C SER A 17 -8.62 26.94 14.68
N GLN A 18 -9.86 27.37 14.49
CA GLN A 18 -11.04 26.76 15.12
C GLN A 18 -11.25 25.32 14.66
N GLN A 19 -11.05 25.04 13.39
CA GLN A 19 -11.12 23.69 12.83
C GLN A 19 -10.02 22.79 13.37
N ARG A 20 -8.81 23.34 13.58
CA ARG A 20 -7.70 22.61 14.24
C ARG A 20 -8.04 22.25 15.69
N GLU A 21 -8.56 23.17 16.48
CA GLU A 21 -8.99 22.90 17.85
C GLU A 21 -10.11 21.86 17.89
N GLN A 22 -11.08 21.96 17.02
CA GLN A 22 -12.18 21.00 16.90
C GLN A 22 -11.65 19.61 16.52
N ASN A 23 -10.75 19.54 15.54
CA ASN A 23 -10.11 18.30 15.14
C ASN A 23 -9.25 17.69 16.25
N GLN A 24 -8.54 18.50 17.05
CA GLN A 24 -7.80 18.02 18.20
C GLN A 24 -8.71 17.46 19.29
N ARG A 25 -9.84 18.12 19.57
CA ARG A 25 -10.86 17.62 20.52
C ARG A 25 -11.50 16.32 20.05
N LEU A 26 -11.88 16.24 18.78
CA LEU A 26 -12.42 15.01 18.18
C LEU A 26 -11.37 13.89 18.22
N LYS A 27 -10.13 14.19 17.85
CA LYS A 27 -9.04 13.22 17.93
C LYS A 27 -8.86 12.70 19.35
N ALA A 28 -8.85 13.56 20.37
CA ALA A 28 -8.74 13.15 21.76
C ALA A 28 -9.91 12.25 22.22
N LEU A 29 -11.13 12.50 21.71
CA LEU A 29 -12.30 11.65 21.99
C LEU A 29 -12.14 10.25 21.41
N PHE A 30 -11.54 10.14 20.22
CA PHE A 30 -11.34 8.85 19.54
C PHE A 30 -10.08 8.11 20.04
N ASP A 31 -8.98 8.83 20.31
CA ASP A 31 -7.71 8.21 20.68
C ASP A 31 -7.69 7.70 22.13
N ASN A 32 -8.41 8.35 23.05
CA ASN A 32 -8.40 8.04 24.50
C ASN A 32 -9.54 7.15 24.99
N ALA A 33 -10.47 6.78 24.11
CA ALA A 33 -11.59 5.93 24.52
C ALA A 33 -11.15 4.45 24.59
N VAL A 34 -11.16 3.82 25.76
CA VAL A 34 -10.98 2.37 25.92
C VAL A 34 -12.30 1.68 25.62
N GLY A 35 -12.36 0.76 24.66
CA GLY A 35 -13.56 0.02 24.29
C GLY A 35 -13.25 -1.39 23.88
N GLU A 36 -14.20 -2.28 24.06
CA GLU A 36 -14.10 -3.65 23.60
C GLU A 36 -14.59 -3.75 22.15
N GLU A 37 -13.90 -4.55 21.35
CA GLU A 37 -14.33 -4.81 19.99
C GLU A 37 -15.62 -5.65 19.99
N GLU A 38 -16.60 -5.21 19.22
CA GLU A 38 -17.86 -5.93 18.99
C GLU A 38 -17.69 -6.91 17.82
N ILE A 39 -17.16 -8.10 18.11
CA ILE A 39 -16.80 -9.12 17.10
C ILE A 39 -17.99 -9.49 16.20
N SER A 40 -19.23 -9.46 16.73
CA SER A 40 -20.45 -9.74 15.97
C SER A 40 -20.76 -8.71 14.89
N LEU A 41 -20.15 -7.52 14.98
CA LEU A 41 -20.31 -6.42 14.02
C LEU A 41 -19.11 -6.28 13.08
N ARG A 42 -18.17 -7.22 13.11
CA ARG A 42 -17.04 -7.23 12.16
C ARG A 42 -17.55 -7.26 10.72
N ASP A 43 -16.86 -6.52 9.86
CA ASP A 43 -16.98 -6.64 8.42
C ASP A 43 -15.58 -6.70 7.81
N GLU A 44 -15.47 -6.95 6.51
CA GLU A 44 -14.18 -7.15 5.84
C GLU A 44 -13.18 -6.02 6.14
N ASN A 45 -13.65 -4.77 6.07
CA ASN A 45 -12.83 -3.56 6.24
C ASN A 45 -13.16 -2.75 7.49
N VAL A 46 -13.96 -3.27 8.43
CA VAL A 46 -14.47 -2.49 9.54
C VAL A 46 -14.33 -3.21 10.87
N LYS A 47 -13.84 -2.48 11.87
CA LYS A 47 -13.90 -2.86 13.29
C LYS A 47 -14.87 -1.96 14.03
N HIS A 48 -15.69 -2.53 14.90
CA HIS A 48 -16.60 -1.81 15.77
C HIS A 48 -16.17 -1.93 17.22
N PHE A 49 -16.24 -0.83 17.96
CA PHE A 49 -15.87 -0.79 19.38
C PHE A 49 -17.01 -0.18 20.20
N ASN A 50 -17.36 -0.83 21.28
CA ASN A 50 -18.26 -0.31 22.28
C ASN A 50 -17.48 0.54 23.28
N LEU A 51 -17.78 1.83 23.35
CA LEU A 51 -17.10 2.79 24.22
C LEU A 51 -17.83 3.01 25.56
N GLY A 52 -18.91 2.27 25.80
CA GLY A 52 -19.79 2.51 26.94
C GLY A 52 -20.67 3.73 26.80
N ALA A 53 -21.65 3.86 27.70
CA ALA A 53 -22.62 4.98 27.74
C ALA A 53 -23.31 5.25 26.38
N ASN A 54 -23.72 4.20 25.68
CA ASN A 54 -24.33 4.24 24.33
C ASN A 54 -23.46 4.92 23.27
N ARG A 55 -22.13 4.87 23.43
CA ARG A 55 -21.19 5.38 22.42
C ARG A 55 -20.51 4.21 21.74
N HIS A 56 -20.45 4.28 20.42
CA HIS A 56 -19.78 3.31 19.57
C HIS A 56 -18.81 4.01 18.63
N GLN A 57 -17.78 3.31 18.25
CA GLN A 57 -16.81 3.75 17.25
C GLN A 57 -16.72 2.69 16.17
N ALA A 58 -16.88 3.07 14.91
CA ALA A 58 -16.48 2.27 13.78
C ALA A 58 -15.15 2.78 13.23
N VAL A 59 -14.21 1.88 12.99
CA VAL A 59 -12.95 2.16 12.31
C VAL A 59 -13.00 1.48 10.95
N VAL A 60 -12.99 2.30 9.90
CA VAL A 60 -13.01 1.83 8.50
C VAL A 60 -11.59 1.89 7.95
N TYR A 61 -11.11 0.78 7.39
CA TYR A 61 -9.78 0.62 6.85
C TYR A 61 -9.80 0.65 5.32
N SER A 62 -8.70 1.09 4.72
CA SER A 62 -8.51 1.08 3.27
C SER A 62 -8.37 -0.32 2.69
N GLU A 63 -7.90 -1.25 3.49
CA GLU A 63 -7.66 -2.64 3.10
C GLU A 63 -8.46 -3.59 4.01
N PRO A 64 -8.74 -4.83 3.58
CA PRO A 64 -9.33 -5.83 4.45
C PRO A 64 -8.54 -6.01 5.75
N VAL A 65 -9.24 -6.05 6.86
CA VAL A 65 -8.69 -6.36 8.20
C VAL A 65 -9.18 -7.72 8.69
N HIS A 66 -10.23 -8.23 8.06
CA HIS A 66 -10.82 -9.54 8.34
C HIS A 66 -10.99 -10.35 7.06
N PHE A 67 -11.08 -11.66 7.22
CA PHE A 67 -11.43 -12.60 6.15
C PHE A 67 -12.36 -13.68 6.68
N ARG A 68 -13.06 -14.37 5.78
CA ARG A 68 -13.82 -15.58 6.07
C ARG A 68 -13.11 -16.76 5.43
N ASN A 69 -12.97 -17.86 6.16
CA ASN A 69 -12.52 -19.11 5.57
C ASN A 69 -13.71 -19.79 4.83
N SER A 70 -13.39 -20.74 3.96
CA SER A 70 -14.38 -21.47 3.15
C SER A 70 -15.40 -22.27 3.96
N GLU A 71 -15.18 -22.49 5.27
CA GLU A 71 -15.99 -23.31 6.14
C GLU A 71 -16.80 -22.49 7.17
N GLY A 72 -16.54 -21.19 7.30
CA GLY A 72 -17.03 -20.41 8.41
C GLY A 72 -17.79 -19.15 8.05
N ASP A 73 -18.87 -18.91 8.76
CA ASP A 73 -19.63 -17.66 8.70
C ASP A 73 -18.97 -16.54 9.52
N ALA A 74 -17.97 -16.85 10.36
CA ALA A 74 -17.36 -15.90 11.27
C ALA A 74 -16.15 -15.20 10.63
N TRP A 75 -16.07 -13.89 10.82
CA TRP A 75 -14.90 -13.08 10.46
C TRP A 75 -13.70 -13.39 11.36
N GLN A 76 -12.55 -13.65 10.75
CA GLN A 76 -11.26 -13.82 11.39
C GLN A 76 -10.38 -12.62 11.10
N GLU A 77 -9.45 -12.29 12.01
CA GLU A 77 -8.48 -11.23 11.77
C GLU A 77 -7.41 -11.67 10.76
N ILE A 78 -7.05 -10.78 9.86
CA ILE A 78 -5.89 -10.98 8.99
C ILE A 78 -4.63 -10.77 9.82
N ASP A 79 -3.72 -11.73 9.76
CA ASP A 79 -2.37 -11.66 10.33
C ASP A 79 -1.35 -12.17 9.31
N ASN A 80 -0.63 -11.24 8.71
CA ASN A 80 0.40 -11.52 7.71
C ASN A 80 1.80 -11.73 8.32
N THR A 81 1.91 -11.85 9.66
CA THR A 81 3.17 -12.22 10.29
C THR A 81 3.69 -13.52 9.67
N LEU A 82 4.92 -13.49 9.17
CA LEU A 82 5.56 -14.63 8.54
C LEU A 82 6.11 -15.59 9.61
N GLU A 83 5.68 -16.84 9.55
CA GLU A 83 6.11 -17.91 10.45
C GLU A 83 6.81 -19.03 9.68
N GLU A 84 7.81 -19.61 10.32
CA GLU A 84 8.52 -20.77 9.77
C GLU A 84 7.60 -22.00 9.76
N THR A 85 7.53 -22.67 8.63
CA THR A 85 6.76 -23.91 8.47
C THR A 85 7.42 -24.82 7.44
N VAL A 86 6.89 -26.04 7.33
CA VAL A 86 7.36 -27.03 6.36
C VAL A 86 6.20 -27.40 5.44
N THR A 87 6.41 -27.32 4.14
CA THR A 87 5.41 -27.74 3.15
C THR A 87 5.22 -29.24 3.17
N ALA A 88 4.13 -29.75 2.57
CA ALA A 88 3.89 -31.19 2.43
C ALA A 88 5.02 -31.94 1.69
N GLN A 89 5.80 -31.23 0.87
CA GLN A 89 6.97 -31.76 0.15
C GLN A 89 8.27 -31.67 0.97
N GLY A 90 8.21 -31.23 2.25
CA GLY A 90 9.35 -31.14 3.15
C GLY A 90 10.22 -29.89 2.98
N ARG A 91 9.79 -28.88 2.20
CA ARG A 91 10.51 -27.62 2.02
C ARG A 91 10.25 -26.66 3.18
N GLN A 92 11.29 -26.06 3.72
CA GLN A 92 11.19 -25.04 4.76
C GLN A 92 10.81 -23.70 4.13
N VAL A 93 9.73 -23.10 4.61
CA VAL A 93 9.19 -21.85 4.10
C VAL A 93 8.77 -20.91 5.23
N LEU A 94 8.68 -19.65 4.91
CA LEU A 94 7.97 -18.63 5.69
C LEU A 94 6.58 -18.49 5.11
N ARG A 95 5.54 -18.58 5.94
CA ARG A 95 4.13 -18.46 5.54
C ARG A 95 3.43 -17.44 6.43
N ASN A 96 2.52 -16.63 5.87
CA ASN A 96 1.67 -15.75 6.66
C ASN A 96 0.70 -16.55 7.54
N ARG A 97 0.48 -16.07 8.76
CA ARG A 97 -0.23 -16.78 9.84
C ARG A 97 -1.70 -17.00 9.54
N ALA A 98 -2.42 -15.94 9.15
CA ALA A 98 -3.87 -15.99 8.95
C ALA A 98 -4.31 -14.99 7.89
N ASN A 99 -4.76 -15.49 6.75
CA ASN A 99 -5.31 -14.71 5.66
C ASN A 99 -6.01 -15.66 4.68
N ARG A 100 -6.96 -15.14 3.89
CA ARG A 100 -7.52 -15.86 2.74
C ARG A 100 -6.46 -16.11 1.67
N MET A 101 -5.61 -15.11 1.42
CA MET A 101 -4.45 -15.19 0.54
C MET A 101 -3.24 -15.72 1.31
N HIS A 102 -2.92 -16.99 1.14
CA HIS A 102 -1.72 -17.60 1.72
C HIS A 102 -0.49 -17.31 0.86
N VAL A 103 0.54 -16.79 1.50
CA VAL A 103 1.81 -16.47 0.83
C VAL A 103 2.92 -17.32 1.42
N GLU A 104 3.75 -17.91 0.57
CA GLU A 104 4.92 -18.69 0.99
C GLU A 104 6.19 -18.17 0.32
N PHE A 105 7.23 -18.07 1.12
CA PHE A 105 8.60 -17.75 0.69
C PHE A 105 9.56 -18.83 1.19
N PRO A 106 10.53 -19.31 0.40
CA PRO A 106 11.54 -20.23 0.90
C PRO A 106 12.35 -19.60 2.03
N GLN A 107 12.67 -20.35 3.09
CA GLN A 107 13.61 -19.87 4.11
C GLN A 107 15.00 -19.62 3.51
N GLN A 108 15.36 -20.39 2.52
CA GLN A 108 16.59 -20.22 1.74
C GLN A 108 16.25 -20.31 0.25
N MET A 109 16.71 -19.36 -0.55
CA MET A 109 16.68 -19.49 -2.00
C MET A 109 17.53 -20.69 -2.41
N ASP A 110 16.99 -21.55 -3.28
CA ASP A 110 17.61 -22.82 -3.69
C ASP A 110 17.40 -23.12 -5.19
N GLY A 111 17.07 -22.08 -5.97
CA GLY A 111 16.70 -22.22 -7.39
C GLY A 111 15.27 -22.72 -7.65
N GLY A 112 14.51 -23.02 -6.58
CA GLY A 112 13.07 -23.28 -6.66
C GLY A 112 12.22 -22.01 -6.76
N ASN A 113 10.93 -22.09 -6.43
CA ASN A 113 10.05 -20.93 -6.42
C ASN A 113 10.56 -19.87 -5.44
N MET A 114 10.57 -18.61 -5.88
CA MET A 114 10.92 -17.45 -5.05
C MET A 114 9.78 -17.07 -4.12
N ALA A 115 8.56 -17.19 -4.62
CA ALA A 115 7.33 -16.92 -3.89
C ALA A 115 6.20 -17.74 -4.47
N SER A 116 5.15 -17.93 -3.66
CA SER A 116 3.87 -18.44 -4.13
C SER A 116 2.72 -17.78 -3.38
N ILE A 117 1.62 -17.62 -4.10
CA ILE A 117 0.34 -17.13 -3.56
C ILE A 117 -0.68 -18.23 -3.78
N THR A 118 -1.39 -18.61 -2.71
CA THR A 118 -2.49 -19.58 -2.77
C THR A 118 -3.77 -18.92 -2.29
N GLU A 119 -4.79 -18.94 -3.13
CA GLU A 119 -6.14 -18.50 -2.77
C GLU A 119 -7.18 -19.37 -3.47
N ASN A 120 -8.25 -19.74 -2.75
CA ASN A 120 -9.34 -20.58 -3.25
C ASN A 120 -8.86 -21.89 -3.92
N GLY A 121 -7.79 -22.50 -3.36
CA GLY A 121 -7.21 -23.74 -3.85
C GLY A 121 -6.34 -23.60 -5.11
N ARG A 122 -6.11 -22.40 -5.61
CA ARG A 122 -5.23 -22.11 -6.74
C ARG A 122 -3.92 -21.54 -6.24
N THR A 123 -2.80 -22.14 -6.67
CA THR A 123 -1.45 -21.69 -6.27
C THR A 123 -0.71 -21.15 -7.49
N PHE A 124 -0.43 -19.86 -7.45
CA PHE A 124 0.44 -19.17 -8.40
C PHE A 124 1.83 -19.00 -7.81
N ALA A 125 2.85 -19.54 -8.47
CA ALA A 125 4.23 -19.53 -7.99
C ALA A 125 5.16 -19.12 -9.13
N TRP A 126 6.20 -18.35 -8.83
CA TRP A 126 7.17 -17.90 -9.83
C TRP A 126 8.61 -18.02 -9.33
N ARG A 127 9.54 -17.99 -10.27
CA ARG A 127 10.97 -18.03 -10.00
C ARG A 127 11.77 -17.34 -11.08
N PHE A 128 13.01 -17.00 -10.80
CA PHE A 128 13.93 -16.58 -11.85
C PHE A 128 14.24 -17.73 -12.83
N GLU A 129 14.50 -17.37 -14.09
CA GLU A 129 14.96 -18.35 -15.09
C GLU A 129 16.39 -18.80 -14.77
N GLN A 130 17.24 -17.87 -14.30
CA GLN A 130 18.56 -18.19 -13.80
C GLN A 130 18.45 -18.80 -12.39
N GLU A 131 19.36 -19.74 -12.09
CA GLU A 131 19.43 -20.34 -10.78
C GLU A 131 19.88 -19.31 -9.74
N ALA A 132 19.04 -19.08 -8.73
CA ALA A 132 19.33 -18.18 -7.64
C ALA A 132 20.44 -18.74 -6.74
N GLN A 133 21.25 -17.85 -6.18
CA GLN A 133 22.25 -18.22 -5.18
C GLN A 133 21.55 -18.60 -3.86
N PRO A 134 22.12 -19.53 -3.07
CA PRO A 134 21.60 -19.88 -1.76
C PRO A 134 21.68 -18.67 -0.82
N VAL A 135 20.54 -18.01 -0.57
CA VAL A 135 20.43 -16.82 0.28
C VAL A 135 19.32 -17.01 1.28
N GLN A 136 19.60 -16.68 2.54
CA GLN A 136 18.62 -16.77 3.62
C GLN A 136 17.59 -15.64 3.55
N ALA A 137 16.37 -15.97 3.87
CA ALA A 137 15.28 -15.01 4.07
C ALA A 137 15.53 -14.14 5.31
N VAL A 138 15.22 -12.86 5.21
CA VAL A 138 15.19 -11.92 6.35
C VAL A 138 13.77 -11.37 6.48
N ALA A 139 13.00 -11.99 7.38
CA ALA A 139 11.62 -11.59 7.62
C ALA A 139 11.53 -10.48 8.67
N ARG A 140 10.61 -9.52 8.46
CA ARG A 140 10.28 -8.44 9.38
C ARG A 140 8.78 -8.36 9.57
N THR A 141 8.33 -8.23 10.81
CA THR A 141 6.92 -8.01 11.14
C THR A 141 6.49 -6.57 10.86
N GLY A 142 5.19 -6.34 10.68
CA GLY A 142 4.65 -4.99 10.52
C GLY A 142 4.96 -4.08 11.71
N ALA A 143 5.04 -4.61 12.93
CA ALA A 143 5.46 -3.86 14.12
C ALA A 143 6.91 -3.38 14.01
N GLN A 144 7.83 -4.24 13.57
CA GLN A 144 9.23 -3.87 13.33
C GLN A 144 9.35 -2.82 12.23
N LEU A 145 8.64 -2.98 11.11
CA LEU A 145 8.60 -2.00 10.01
C LEU A 145 8.06 -0.64 10.48
N LYS A 146 7.03 -0.64 11.32
CA LYS A 146 6.47 0.58 11.93
C LYS A 146 7.51 1.27 12.81
N GLN A 147 8.21 0.52 13.66
CA GLN A 147 9.26 1.04 14.53
C GLN A 147 10.41 1.66 13.73
N GLU A 148 10.91 0.95 12.71
CA GLU A 148 11.97 1.46 11.83
C GLU A 148 11.59 2.78 11.16
N ARG A 149 10.35 2.91 10.67
CA ARG A 149 9.83 4.15 10.08
C ARG A 149 9.77 5.30 11.09
N LEU A 150 9.33 5.04 12.32
CA LEU A 150 9.29 6.06 13.38
C LEU A 150 10.70 6.55 13.72
N VAL A 151 11.67 5.65 13.81
CA VAL A 151 13.08 5.99 14.04
C VAL A 151 13.65 6.82 12.89
N ALA A 152 13.45 6.39 11.64
CA ALA A 152 13.91 7.11 10.46
C ALA A 152 13.29 8.51 10.38
N ARG A 153 11.98 8.63 10.67
CA ARG A 153 11.28 9.92 10.71
C ARG A 153 11.83 10.84 11.81
N ALA A 154 12.12 10.32 13.01
CA ALA A 154 12.72 11.11 14.09
C ALA A 154 14.11 11.65 13.73
N GLN A 155 14.88 10.89 12.93
CA GLN A 155 16.21 11.31 12.45
C GLN A 155 16.16 12.38 11.35
N THR A 156 15.12 12.37 10.52
CA THR A 156 14.98 13.28 9.37
C THR A 156 14.17 14.55 9.69
N MET A 157 13.48 14.61 10.84
CA MET A 157 12.75 15.81 11.25
C MET A 157 13.71 16.99 11.43
N PRO A 158 13.45 18.17 10.82
CA PRO A 158 14.19 19.39 11.12
C PRO A 158 14.13 19.68 12.61
N LYS A 159 15.25 20.06 13.21
CA LYS A 159 15.35 20.47 14.61
C LYS A 159 14.45 21.69 14.85
N PHE A 160 13.19 21.48 15.18
CA PHE A 160 12.29 22.57 15.56
C PHE A 160 12.60 22.98 16.98
N VAL A 161 13.07 24.21 17.10
CA VAL A 161 13.17 25.09 18.28
C VAL A 161 13.01 24.38 19.62
N GLY A 162 14.15 24.07 20.29
CA GLY A 162 14.23 23.76 21.70
C GLY A 162 14.17 22.28 22.11
N ARG A 163 13.95 21.35 21.17
CA ARG A 163 14.11 19.91 21.43
C ARG A 163 15.22 19.35 20.54
N THR A 164 16.32 18.99 21.13
CA THR A 164 17.39 18.25 20.45
C THR A 164 16.96 16.80 20.23
N VAL A 165 17.47 16.14 19.17
CA VAL A 165 17.27 14.70 18.92
C VAL A 165 17.69 13.87 20.14
N GLU A 166 18.56 14.37 20.99
CA GLU A 166 18.95 13.77 22.28
C GLU A 166 17.86 13.82 23.35
N SER A 167 16.87 14.73 23.27
CA SER A 167 15.74 14.77 24.21
C SER A 167 14.59 13.81 23.81
N LEU A 168 14.61 13.30 22.59
CA LEU A 168 13.83 12.12 22.18
C LEU A 168 14.68 10.87 22.43
N ARG A 169 15.17 10.72 23.66
CA ARG A 169 15.88 9.51 24.06
C ARG A 169 14.95 8.31 23.95
N SER A 170 15.54 7.17 23.76
CA SER A 170 14.90 5.86 23.56
C SER A 170 13.66 5.59 24.44
N ALA A 171 13.56 6.21 25.62
CA ALA A 171 12.42 6.07 26.51
C ALA A 171 11.18 6.86 26.04
N ASP A 172 11.34 8.09 25.54
CA ASP A 172 10.21 8.90 25.05
C ASP A 172 9.69 8.35 23.71
N LEU A 173 10.61 7.90 22.86
CA LEU A 173 10.26 7.23 21.60
C LEU A 173 9.59 5.88 21.86
N ALA A 174 10.07 5.11 22.84
CA ALA A 174 9.45 3.86 23.24
C ALA A 174 8.05 4.09 23.81
N ALA A 175 7.86 5.13 24.63
CA ALA A 175 6.55 5.51 25.16
C ALA A 175 5.59 6.01 24.06
N GLU A 176 6.08 6.78 23.09
CA GLU A 176 5.27 7.17 21.91
C GLU A 176 4.91 5.96 21.04
N ILE A 177 5.82 5.01 20.86
CA ILE A 177 5.59 3.76 20.15
C ILE A 177 4.58 2.88 20.92
N GLU A 178 4.73 2.75 22.23
CA GLU A 178 3.82 1.98 23.09
C GLU A 178 2.41 2.59 23.08
N THR A 179 2.30 3.90 23.22
CA THR A 179 1.02 4.62 23.10
C THR A 179 0.39 4.47 21.71
N ALA A 180 1.21 4.44 20.65
CA ALA A 180 0.73 4.22 19.29
C ALA A 180 0.29 2.77 19.04
N GLN A 181 0.87 1.80 19.76
CA GLN A 181 0.47 0.38 19.68
C GLN A 181 -0.83 0.09 20.43
N GLU A 182 -1.09 0.80 21.52
CA GLU A 182 -2.34 0.72 22.27
C GLU A 182 -3.51 1.44 21.61
N GLN A 183 -3.26 2.20 20.52
CA GLN A 183 -4.34 2.87 19.79
C GLN A 183 -5.23 1.85 19.08
N ARG A 184 -6.52 1.92 19.34
CA ARG A 184 -7.53 1.18 18.57
C ARG A 184 -7.33 1.42 17.09
N GLY A 185 -7.42 0.33 16.35
CA GLY A 185 -7.22 0.37 14.93
C GLY A 185 -5.75 0.26 14.51
N ASP A 186 -4.84 -0.06 15.43
CA ASP A 186 -3.51 -0.51 15.03
C ASP A 186 -3.62 -1.89 14.38
N VAL A 187 -3.18 -1.96 13.15
CA VAL A 187 -3.25 -3.16 12.30
C VAL A 187 -1.87 -3.51 11.74
N ALA A 188 -0.84 -3.35 12.56
CA ALA A 188 0.53 -3.63 12.15
C ALA A 188 0.71 -5.08 11.63
N GLN A 189 -0.08 -6.04 12.14
CA GLN A 189 -0.07 -7.42 11.69
C GLN A 189 -0.56 -7.62 10.25
N LEU A 190 -1.23 -6.64 9.64
CA LEU A 190 -1.64 -6.71 8.23
C LEU A 190 -0.46 -6.68 7.27
N LYS A 191 0.74 -6.29 7.74
CA LYS A 191 1.91 -6.12 6.91
C LYS A 191 3.08 -6.95 7.42
N ALA A 192 3.78 -7.62 6.50
CA ALA A 192 5.06 -8.25 6.78
C ALA A 192 5.99 -8.07 5.58
N GLU A 193 7.27 -8.15 5.80
CA GLU A 193 8.29 -8.05 4.76
C GLU A 193 9.25 -9.23 4.83
N ASN A 194 9.71 -9.69 3.68
CA ASN A 194 10.76 -10.67 3.53
C ASN A 194 11.76 -10.22 2.48
N THR A 195 13.05 -10.27 2.80
CA THR A 195 14.12 -9.79 1.91
C THR A 195 15.13 -10.90 1.66
N TYR A 196 15.60 -10.97 0.41
CA TYR A 196 16.72 -11.81 -0.02
C TYR A 196 17.76 -10.91 -0.69
N GLU A 197 18.92 -10.80 -0.07
CA GLU A 197 20.02 -9.99 -0.60
C GLU A 197 20.86 -10.77 -1.60
N SER A 198 21.14 -10.18 -2.76
CA SER A 198 22.05 -10.75 -3.77
C SER A 198 21.64 -12.15 -4.26
N VAL A 199 20.35 -12.36 -4.54
CA VAL A 199 19.83 -13.63 -5.08
C VAL A 199 20.44 -14.01 -6.43
N LEU A 200 20.78 -12.98 -7.25
CA LEU A 200 21.57 -13.08 -8.47
C LEU A 200 22.63 -11.97 -8.44
N PRO A 201 23.69 -12.04 -9.25
CA PRO A 201 24.69 -10.99 -9.31
C PRO A 201 24.06 -9.62 -9.60
N GLY A 202 24.08 -8.72 -8.61
CA GLY A 202 23.50 -7.37 -8.70
C GLY A 202 21.98 -7.31 -8.55
N VAL A 203 21.31 -8.39 -8.13
CA VAL A 203 19.86 -8.44 -7.90
C VAL A 203 19.56 -8.84 -6.47
N SER A 204 18.80 -8.04 -5.75
CA SER A 204 18.13 -8.37 -4.48
C SER A 204 16.64 -8.34 -4.67
N VAL A 205 15.87 -9.07 -3.84
CA VAL A 205 14.41 -9.08 -3.89
C VAL A 205 13.84 -8.85 -2.50
N ARG A 206 12.83 -7.99 -2.43
CA ARG A 206 12.07 -7.73 -1.22
C ARG A 206 10.59 -7.90 -1.50
N TYR A 207 9.94 -8.71 -0.69
CA TYR A 207 8.49 -8.93 -0.72
C TYR A 207 7.83 -8.21 0.44
N THR A 208 6.74 -7.49 0.15
CA THR A 208 5.86 -6.93 1.17
C THR A 208 4.49 -7.58 1.05
N VAL A 209 4.12 -8.35 2.06
CA VAL A 209 2.79 -8.98 2.15
C VAL A 209 1.83 -7.99 2.78
N MET A 210 0.67 -7.81 2.16
CA MET A 210 -0.44 -6.98 2.62
C MET A 210 -1.73 -7.80 2.62
N SER A 211 -2.84 -7.21 3.02
CA SER A 211 -4.09 -7.96 3.24
C SER A 211 -4.59 -8.73 2.02
N ASN A 212 -4.45 -8.17 0.83
CA ASN A 212 -4.99 -8.71 -0.42
C ASN A 212 -4.00 -8.69 -1.59
N ARG A 213 -2.72 -8.38 -1.32
CA ARG A 213 -1.69 -8.26 -2.35
C ARG A 213 -0.29 -8.55 -1.80
N VAL A 214 0.60 -8.86 -2.71
CA VAL A 214 2.03 -8.96 -2.48
C VAL A 214 2.74 -7.99 -3.40
N LYS A 215 3.50 -7.09 -2.83
CA LYS A 215 4.42 -6.21 -3.55
C LYS A 215 5.77 -6.92 -3.66
N GLU A 216 6.37 -6.93 -4.84
CA GLU A 216 7.71 -7.46 -5.09
C GLU A 216 8.61 -6.31 -5.53
N ASP A 217 9.63 -5.98 -4.76
CA ASP A 217 10.69 -5.05 -5.18
C ASP A 217 11.87 -5.85 -5.72
N ILE A 218 12.11 -5.80 -7.03
CA ILE A 218 13.32 -6.35 -7.66
C ILE A 218 14.34 -5.22 -7.75
N ILE A 219 15.39 -5.29 -6.93
CA ILE A 219 16.36 -4.21 -6.72
C ILE A 219 17.62 -4.50 -7.53
N LEU A 220 17.92 -3.63 -8.49
CA LEU A 220 19.04 -3.73 -9.42
C LEU A 220 20.18 -2.82 -8.99
N ALA A 221 21.34 -3.39 -8.71
CA ALA A 221 22.55 -2.64 -8.35
C ALA A 221 23.20 -1.92 -9.55
N ASN A 222 22.90 -2.34 -10.78
CA ASN A 222 23.44 -1.78 -12.02
C ASN A 222 22.55 -2.19 -13.23
N ALA A 223 22.80 -1.58 -14.40
CA ALA A 223 22.03 -1.85 -15.61
C ALA A 223 22.09 -3.31 -16.10
N GLU A 224 23.24 -3.96 -15.93
CA GLU A 224 23.43 -5.35 -16.38
C GLU A 224 22.54 -6.34 -15.61
N ALA A 225 22.19 -6.01 -14.37
CA ALA A 225 21.35 -6.84 -13.52
C ALA A 225 19.95 -7.08 -14.12
N LEU A 226 19.41 -6.15 -14.91
CA LEU A 226 18.10 -6.30 -15.57
C LEU A 226 18.01 -7.58 -16.42
N SER A 227 19.06 -7.93 -17.13
CA SER A 227 19.08 -9.14 -17.97
C SER A 227 18.95 -10.44 -17.19
N ARG A 228 19.12 -10.41 -15.88
CA ARG A 228 19.04 -11.56 -14.97
C ARG A 228 17.67 -11.71 -14.31
N THR A 229 16.78 -10.72 -14.45
CA THR A 229 15.45 -10.71 -13.81
C THR A 229 14.36 -11.38 -14.63
N VAL A 230 14.73 -12.28 -15.55
CA VAL A 230 13.80 -13.08 -16.34
C VAL A 230 13.11 -14.08 -15.41
N ILE A 231 11.77 -14.11 -15.48
CA ILE A 231 10.92 -14.90 -14.61
C ILE A 231 10.29 -16.07 -15.36
N ARG A 232 10.21 -17.22 -14.72
CA ARG A 232 9.41 -18.37 -15.17
C ARG A 232 8.07 -18.39 -14.47
N LEU A 233 7.02 -18.43 -15.25
CA LEU A 233 5.63 -18.57 -14.82
C LEU A 233 5.13 -19.98 -15.12
N PRO A 234 4.28 -20.60 -14.26
CA PRO A 234 3.81 -21.96 -14.44
C PRO A 234 2.81 -22.08 -15.59
N LYS A 235 2.83 -23.18 -16.34
CA LYS A 235 1.87 -23.51 -17.40
C LYS A 235 0.47 -23.92 -16.89
N ALA A 236 0.27 -23.94 -15.59
CA ALA A 236 -1.01 -24.20 -14.97
C ALA A 236 -2.04 -23.06 -15.15
N PHE A 237 -1.61 -21.93 -15.68
CA PHE A 237 -2.42 -20.73 -15.94
C PHE A 237 -2.25 -20.24 -17.38
N ASP A 238 -3.28 -19.55 -17.87
CA ASP A 238 -3.21 -18.73 -19.07
C ASP A 238 -2.86 -17.28 -18.68
N TYR A 239 -2.18 -16.59 -19.56
CA TYR A 239 -1.67 -15.25 -19.30
C TYR A 239 -2.08 -14.28 -20.40
N GLU A 240 -2.53 -13.10 -20.00
CA GLU A 240 -2.85 -12.00 -20.92
C GLU A 240 -2.19 -10.71 -20.42
N VAL A 241 -1.49 -10.02 -21.32
CA VAL A 241 -0.98 -8.68 -21.04
C VAL A 241 -1.95 -7.67 -21.65
N THR A 242 -2.49 -6.78 -20.83
CA THR A 242 -3.40 -5.73 -21.26
C THR A 242 -2.66 -4.58 -21.97
N ASP A 243 -3.40 -3.70 -22.67
CA ASP A 243 -2.85 -2.48 -23.26
C ASP A 243 -2.18 -1.55 -22.24
N ALA A 244 -2.57 -1.67 -20.98
CA ALA A 244 -1.95 -0.95 -19.84
C ALA A 244 -0.72 -1.66 -19.27
N ALA A 245 -0.23 -2.73 -19.91
CA ALA A 245 0.88 -3.55 -19.42
C ALA A 245 0.64 -4.26 -18.08
N GLN A 246 -0.62 -4.49 -17.69
CA GLN A 246 -1.00 -5.35 -16.58
C GLN A 246 -0.95 -6.81 -17.02
N LEU A 247 -0.54 -7.73 -16.14
CA LEU A 247 -0.57 -9.16 -16.40
C LEU A 247 -1.77 -9.80 -15.71
N LEU A 248 -2.70 -10.35 -16.48
CA LEU A 248 -3.81 -11.16 -15.99
C LEU A 248 -3.40 -12.63 -15.95
N VAL A 249 -3.56 -13.26 -14.79
CA VAL A 249 -3.32 -14.70 -14.58
C VAL A 249 -4.66 -15.40 -14.52
N LYS A 250 -4.96 -16.22 -15.53
CA LYS A 250 -6.25 -16.84 -15.72
C LYS A 250 -6.21 -18.33 -15.43
N ASP A 251 -7.23 -18.81 -14.76
CA ASP A 251 -7.43 -20.25 -14.59
C ASP A 251 -7.76 -20.92 -15.94
N VAL A 252 -6.97 -21.91 -16.31
CA VAL A 252 -7.12 -22.60 -17.62
C VAL A 252 -8.48 -23.27 -17.80
N GLN A 253 -9.14 -23.70 -16.71
CA GLN A 253 -10.41 -24.43 -16.79
C GLN A 253 -11.61 -23.50 -16.88
N SER A 254 -11.63 -22.44 -16.06
CA SER A 254 -12.75 -21.48 -16.01
C SER A 254 -12.58 -20.29 -16.95
N GLY A 255 -11.36 -19.96 -17.34
CA GLY A 255 -11.03 -18.73 -18.06
C GLY A 255 -11.09 -17.46 -17.19
N GLU A 256 -11.42 -17.60 -15.91
CA GLU A 256 -11.52 -16.48 -14.98
C GLU A 256 -10.13 -15.97 -14.60
N THR A 257 -9.99 -14.65 -14.48
CA THR A 257 -8.79 -14.05 -13.91
C THR A 257 -8.78 -14.30 -12.40
N VAL A 258 -7.72 -14.93 -11.91
CA VAL A 258 -7.57 -15.32 -10.49
C VAL A 258 -6.54 -14.46 -9.76
N PHE A 259 -5.51 -14.00 -10.46
CA PHE A 259 -4.54 -13.03 -9.98
C PHE A 259 -4.28 -11.98 -11.04
N MET A 260 -3.87 -10.80 -10.62
CA MET A 260 -3.48 -9.72 -11.51
C MET A 260 -2.20 -9.08 -10.99
N MET A 261 -1.27 -8.82 -11.89
CA MET A 261 -0.10 -7.99 -11.59
C MET A 261 -0.31 -6.63 -12.24
N ASP A 262 -0.23 -5.58 -11.43
CA ASP A 262 -0.30 -4.20 -11.92
C ASP A 262 0.87 -3.90 -12.88
N THR A 263 0.69 -2.84 -13.68
CA THR A 263 1.78 -2.31 -14.51
C THR A 263 2.99 -2.01 -13.63
N PRO A 264 4.14 -2.68 -13.85
CA PRO A 264 5.27 -2.53 -12.94
C PRO A 264 5.81 -1.10 -12.96
N LEU A 265 5.81 -0.44 -11.81
CA LEU A 265 6.50 0.82 -11.61
C LEU A 265 8.00 0.57 -11.53
N VAL A 266 8.79 1.47 -12.11
CA VAL A 266 10.25 1.45 -12.02
C VAL A 266 10.72 2.79 -11.49
N TYR A 267 11.53 2.76 -10.44
CA TYR A 267 12.09 3.99 -9.88
C TYR A 267 13.57 3.83 -9.52
N ASP A 268 14.31 4.92 -9.60
CA ASP A 268 15.72 5.00 -9.26
C ASP A 268 15.94 5.57 -7.85
N ALA A 269 17.19 5.54 -7.38
CA ALA A 269 17.55 6.07 -6.06
C ALA A 269 17.38 7.59 -5.91
N ALA A 270 17.24 8.33 -7.01
CA ALA A 270 16.94 9.76 -7.01
C ALA A 270 15.43 10.06 -7.05
N GLY A 271 14.58 9.01 -7.14
CA GLY A 271 13.13 9.14 -7.23
C GLY A 271 12.61 9.47 -8.63
N LYS A 272 13.41 9.27 -9.69
CA LYS A 272 12.95 9.31 -11.07
C LYS A 272 12.16 8.04 -11.38
N GLU A 273 10.99 8.17 -11.99
CA GLU A 273 10.05 7.07 -12.20
C GLU A 273 9.77 6.84 -13.70
N THR A 274 9.49 5.59 -14.05
CA THR A 274 8.95 5.15 -15.35
C THR A 274 8.13 3.89 -15.16
N LEU A 275 7.52 3.35 -16.22
CA LEU A 275 6.82 2.07 -16.21
C LEU A 275 7.60 1.04 -17.03
N ALA A 276 7.51 -0.23 -16.62
CA ALA A 276 7.99 -1.34 -17.45
C ALA A 276 6.83 -1.95 -18.24
N ALA A 277 7.11 -2.32 -19.48
CA ALA A 277 6.27 -3.25 -20.21
C ALA A 277 6.60 -4.70 -19.79
N VAL A 278 5.63 -5.60 -19.95
CA VAL A 278 5.77 -7.03 -19.71
C VAL A 278 5.72 -7.77 -21.05
N GLU A 279 6.73 -8.56 -21.33
CA GLU A 279 6.76 -9.46 -22.50
C GLU A 279 6.67 -10.91 -22.07
N LEU A 280 5.83 -11.68 -22.74
CA LEU A 280 5.64 -13.11 -22.49
C LEU A 280 6.09 -13.92 -23.69
N THR A 281 6.80 -15.03 -23.43
CA THR A 281 7.20 -16.02 -24.43
C THR A 281 6.86 -17.42 -23.94
N ASP A 282 6.08 -18.16 -24.74
CA ASP A 282 5.78 -19.55 -24.45
C ASP A 282 7.02 -20.44 -24.73
N MET A 283 7.54 -21.08 -23.70
CA MET A 283 8.70 -21.97 -23.78
C MET A 283 8.31 -23.46 -23.78
N GLY A 284 7.01 -23.77 -23.90
CA GLY A 284 6.47 -25.11 -23.84
C GLY A 284 6.24 -25.61 -22.41
N GLU A 285 7.24 -25.73 -21.59
CA GLU A 285 7.13 -26.19 -20.19
C GLU A 285 6.77 -25.08 -19.20
N TYR A 286 7.02 -23.84 -19.55
CA TYR A 286 6.74 -22.64 -18.74
C TYR A 286 6.51 -21.44 -19.66
N VAL A 287 5.97 -20.37 -19.10
CA VAL A 287 5.90 -19.05 -19.77
C VAL A 287 7.02 -18.18 -19.22
N ARG A 288 7.85 -17.68 -20.11
CA ARG A 288 8.93 -16.76 -19.82
C ARG A 288 8.37 -15.34 -19.77
N MET A 289 8.66 -14.61 -18.69
CA MET A 289 8.27 -13.21 -18.50
C MET A 289 9.50 -12.33 -18.39
N GLU A 290 9.53 -11.23 -19.13
CA GLU A 290 10.60 -10.24 -19.14
C GLU A 290 10.04 -8.84 -18.93
N TYR A 291 10.75 -8.04 -18.12
CA TYR A 291 10.47 -6.60 -17.98
C TYR A 291 11.22 -5.82 -19.07
N ARG A 292 10.50 -4.95 -19.79
CA ARG A 292 11.06 -4.03 -20.79
C ARG A 292 10.98 -2.61 -20.24
N ILE A 293 12.12 -2.03 -19.96
CA ILE A 293 12.26 -0.67 -19.42
C ILE A 293 12.94 0.18 -20.50
N ASP A 294 12.54 1.46 -20.61
CA ASP A 294 13.15 2.40 -21.53
C ASP A 294 14.68 2.45 -21.33
N PRO A 295 15.49 2.13 -22.34
CA PRO A 295 16.96 2.19 -22.25
C PRO A 295 17.49 3.58 -21.88
N LEU A 296 16.79 4.65 -22.24
CA LEU A 296 17.18 6.01 -21.85
C LEU A 296 17.02 6.23 -20.36
N PHE A 297 15.93 5.69 -19.76
CA PHE A 297 15.77 5.70 -18.32
C PHE A 297 16.91 4.96 -17.62
N MET A 298 17.20 3.72 -18.06
CA MET A 298 18.23 2.86 -17.45
C MET A 298 19.64 3.44 -17.56
N ASN A 299 19.95 4.14 -18.64
CA ASN A 299 21.24 4.78 -18.83
C ASN A 299 21.47 6.00 -17.94
N ASP A 300 20.38 6.76 -17.67
CA ASP A 300 20.43 7.99 -16.87
C ASP A 300 20.11 7.76 -15.39
N ALA A 301 19.72 6.54 -15.00
CA ALA A 301 19.26 6.21 -13.67
C ALA A 301 20.38 6.24 -12.62
N VAL A 302 20.02 6.68 -11.42
CA VAL A 302 20.86 6.58 -10.21
C VAL A 302 20.56 5.25 -9.52
N TYR A 303 21.51 4.32 -9.54
CA TYR A 303 21.34 3.00 -8.94
C TYR A 303 21.39 3.02 -7.41
N PRO A 304 20.66 2.14 -6.68
CA PRO A 304 19.88 1.03 -7.23
C PRO A 304 18.60 1.49 -7.94
N VAL A 305 18.21 0.74 -8.98
CA VAL A 305 16.90 0.85 -9.65
C VAL A 305 15.99 -0.25 -9.11
N THR A 306 14.76 0.06 -8.82
CA THR A 306 13.76 -0.92 -8.35
C THR A 306 12.66 -1.09 -9.39
N ILE A 307 12.36 -2.34 -9.73
CA ILE A 307 11.14 -2.73 -10.46
C ILE A 307 10.15 -3.21 -9.41
N ASP A 308 8.95 -2.64 -9.42
CA ASP A 308 7.94 -2.78 -8.37
C ASP A 308 6.61 -3.31 -8.94
N PRO A 309 6.51 -4.61 -9.28
CA PRO A 309 5.24 -5.25 -9.55
C PRO A 309 4.45 -5.50 -8.26
N VAL A 310 3.15 -5.26 -8.32
CA VAL A 310 2.19 -5.60 -7.27
C VAL A 310 1.27 -6.69 -7.79
N ILE A 311 1.24 -7.84 -7.11
CA ILE A 311 0.40 -8.98 -7.46
C ILE A 311 -0.74 -9.06 -6.46
N HIS A 312 -1.97 -9.03 -6.93
CA HIS A 312 -3.15 -9.10 -6.09
C HIS A 312 -4.15 -10.14 -6.58
N SER A 313 -4.97 -10.60 -5.64
CA SER A 313 -6.13 -11.42 -5.92
C SER A 313 -7.22 -10.59 -6.58
N THR A 314 -7.91 -11.15 -7.55
CA THR A 314 -9.09 -10.51 -8.16
C THR A 314 -10.31 -10.49 -7.25
N ASN A 315 -10.28 -11.25 -6.14
CA ASN A 315 -11.30 -11.17 -5.09
C ASN A 315 -11.01 -10.05 -4.07
N ALA A 316 -10.02 -9.21 -4.34
CA ALA A 316 -9.67 -8.10 -3.48
C ALA A 316 -10.77 -7.03 -3.50
N VAL A 317 -11.42 -6.81 -2.37
CA VAL A 317 -12.34 -5.68 -2.18
C VAL A 317 -11.50 -4.46 -1.81
N HIS A 318 -11.44 -3.49 -2.71
CA HIS A 318 -10.86 -2.18 -2.41
C HIS A 318 -11.95 -1.31 -1.80
N ASN A 319 -11.78 -0.90 -0.55
CA ASN A 319 -12.75 -0.03 0.11
C ASN A 319 -12.48 1.46 -0.16
N ILE A 320 -11.38 1.77 -0.80
CA ILE A 320 -11.01 3.14 -1.14
C ILE A 320 -10.66 3.20 -2.63
N GLN A 321 -11.32 4.12 -3.32
CA GLN A 321 -10.85 4.65 -4.58
C GLN A 321 -10.01 5.89 -4.32
N ASP A 322 -8.80 5.94 -4.85
CA ASP A 322 -7.95 7.12 -4.77
C ASP A 322 -7.18 7.37 -6.06
N THR A 323 -6.77 8.60 -6.26
CA THR A 323 -5.88 8.98 -7.37
C THR A 323 -5.27 10.36 -7.13
N THR A 324 -4.16 10.62 -7.81
CA THR A 324 -3.55 11.96 -7.87
C THR A 324 -3.81 12.61 -9.22
N LEU A 325 -4.26 13.85 -9.21
CA LEU A 325 -4.42 14.70 -10.40
C LEU A 325 -3.25 15.67 -10.50
N GLY A 326 -2.57 15.73 -11.63
CA GLY A 326 -1.53 16.72 -11.93
C GLY A 326 -2.09 17.86 -12.75
N GLU A 327 -1.83 19.12 -12.33
CA GLU A 327 -2.36 20.33 -12.97
C GLU A 327 -2.08 20.37 -14.48
N GLY A 328 -3.13 20.53 -15.27
CA GLY A 328 -3.06 20.63 -16.73
C GLY A 328 -2.71 19.29 -17.43
N GLN A 329 -2.65 18.17 -16.72
CA GLN A 329 -2.29 16.88 -17.31
C GLN A 329 -3.51 16.03 -17.64
N SER A 330 -3.48 15.40 -18.82
CA SER A 330 -4.46 14.40 -19.24
C SER A 330 -4.11 13.00 -18.74
N ALA A 331 -2.84 12.74 -18.43
CA ALA A 331 -2.39 11.50 -17.84
C ALA A 331 -2.35 11.59 -16.31
N LYS A 332 -2.53 10.47 -15.62
CA LYS A 332 -2.34 10.40 -14.18
C LYS A 332 -0.85 10.52 -13.85
N PRO A 333 -0.47 11.29 -12.82
CA PRO A 333 0.83 11.12 -12.20
C PRO A 333 0.94 9.70 -11.66
N TYR A 334 2.05 9.03 -11.90
CA TYR A 334 2.26 7.67 -11.39
C TYR A 334 2.24 7.66 -9.86
N THR A 335 1.36 6.85 -9.29
CA THR A 335 1.29 6.63 -7.85
C THR A 335 0.87 5.20 -7.62
N ALA A 336 1.81 4.35 -7.27
CA ALA A 336 1.50 2.95 -7.03
C ALA A 336 0.82 2.75 -5.67
N ASP A 337 1.24 3.47 -4.63
CA ASP A 337 0.88 3.18 -3.25
C ASP A 337 0.69 4.43 -2.36
N HIS A 338 0.70 5.64 -2.95
CA HIS A 338 0.53 6.89 -2.20
C HIS A 338 -0.03 8.03 -3.03
N LEU A 339 -0.78 8.92 -2.37
CA LEU A 339 -1.26 10.16 -2.97
C LEU A 339 -0.19 11.25 -2.92
N LYS A 340 -0.01 11.96 -4.03
CA LYS A 340 0.82 13.17 -4.11
C LYS A 340 -0.10 14.39 -3.96
N ILE A 341 0.16 15.22 -2.94
CA ILE A 341 -0.65 16.41 -2.65
C ILE A 341 0.27 17.62 -2.50
N GLY A 342 -0.08 18.73 -3.16
CA GLY A 342 0.71 19.96 -3.15
C GLY A 342 1.55 20.14 -4.38
N LYS A 343 2.74 20.78 -4.26
CA LYS A 343 3.66 20.96 -5.38
C LYS A 343 4.67 19.82 -5.46
N TYR A 344 4.60 19.09 -6.56
CA TYR A 344 5.54 18.01 -6.88
C TYR A 344 6.53 18.48 -7.95
N SER A 345 7.78 18.04 -7.85
CA SER A 345 8.84 18.38 -8.82
C SER A 345 8.97 19.89 -9.13
N GLY A 346 8.79 20.73 -8.09
CA GLY A 346 9.04 22.17 -8.16
C GLY A 346 7.92 23.01 -8.80
N THR A 347 7.18 22.50 -9.75
CA THR A 347 6.18 23.28 -10.52
C THR A 347 4.81 22.61 -10.63
N LEU A 348 4.74 21.29 -10.67
CA LEU A 348 3.48 20.56 -10.84
C LEU A 348 2.67 20.58 -9.55
N ARG A 349 1.48 21.18 -9.60
CA ARG A 349 0.49 21.09 -8.53
C ARG A 349 -0.25 19.77 -8.62
N CYS A 350 -0.34 19.07 -7.49
CA CYS A 350 -1.06 17.81 -7.38
C CYS A 350 -2.19 17.91 -6.36
N VAL A 351 -3.33 17.31 -6.70
CA VAL A 351 -4.51 17.16 -5.85
C VAL A 351 -4.84 15.69 -5.73
N GLY A 352 -5.03 15.18 -4.51
CA GLY A 352 -5.50 13.83 -4.26
C GLY A 352 -7.03 13.78 -4.25
N LEU A 353 -7.61 12.82 -4.96
CA LEU A 353 -9.02 12.43 -4.81
C LEU A 353 -9.08 11.15 -3.98
N LEU A 354 -10.08 11.05 -3.10
CA LEU A 354 -10.28 9.92 -2.21
C LEU A 354 -11.77 9.66 -2.06
N GLN A 355 -12.19 8.41 -2.22
CA GLN A 355 -13.57 7.96 -2.05
C GLN A 355 -13.60 6.64 -1.30
N PHE A 356 -14.45 6.53 -0.30
CA PHE A 356 -14.72 5.28 0.39
C PHE A 356 -15.91 4.59 -0.28
N GLU A 357 -15.73 3.35 -0.73
CA GLU A 357 -16.76 2.54 -1.37
C GLU A 357 -17.81 2.08 -0.36
N THR A 358 -17.35 1.71 0.84
CA THR A 358 -18.21 1.27 1.93
C THR A 358 -17.90 2.06 3.19
N LEU A 359 -18.91 2.68 3.75
CA LEU A 359 -18.84 3.29 5.08
C LEU A 359 -19.64 2.45 6.06
N ALA A 360 -19.15 2.32 7.28
CA ALA A 360 -19.89 1.75 8.37
C ALA A 360 -21.07 2.69 8.72
N ILE A 361 -22.22 2.41 8.14
CA ILE A 361 -23.44 3.17 8.43
C ILE A 361 -23.93 2.74 9.82
N PRO A 362 -24.06 3.66 10.79
CA PRO A 362 -24.56 3.30 12.11
C PRO A 362 -25.99 2.77 11.99
N PRO A 363 -26.38 1.79 12.84
CA PRO A 363 -27.76 1.30 12.88
C PRO A 363 -28.78 2.43 13.05
N ALA A 364 -30.00 2.23 12.55
CA ALA A 364 -31.07 3.23 12.68
C ALA A 364 -31.27 3.66 14.14
N GLY A 365 -31.44 4.94 14.37
CA GLY A 365 -31.58 5.54 15.70
C GLY A 365 -30.27 6.06 16.33
N ASN A 366 -29.12 5.82 15.70
CA ASN A 366 -27.85 6.41 16.13
C ASN A 366 -27.59 7.72 15.42
N THR A 367 -26.81 8.59 16.09
CA THR A 367 -26.37 9.88 15.55
C THR A 367 -24.86 9.88 15.42
N ILE A 368 -24.33 10.24 14.26
CA ILE A 368 -22.90 10.46 14.07
C ILE A 368 -22.52 11.77 14.78
N ILE A 369 -21.66 11.66 15.80
CA ILE A 369 -21.17 12.82 16.57
C ILE A 369 -19.82 13.33 16.07
N GLY A 370 -19.15 12.59 15.20
CA GLY A 370 -17.89 13.00 14.59
C GLY A 370 -17.34 11.93 13.65
N ALA A 371 -16.52 12.39 12.72
CA ALA A 371 -15.73 11.54 11.82
C ALA A 371 -14.32 12.10 11.70
N VAL A 372 -13.32 11.22 11.61
CA VAL A 372 -11.90 11.59 11.47
C VAL A 372 -11.29 10.78 10.34
N LEU A 373 -10.75 11.47 9.33
CA LEU A 373 -9.91 10.87 8.31
C LEU A 373 -8.46 10.89 8.79
N ARG A 374 -7.83 9.72 8.86
CA ARG A 374 -6.40 9.56 9.20
C ARG A 374 -5.61 9.23 7.94
N MET A 375 -4.61 10.06 7.66
CA MET A 375 -3.68 9.85 6.56
C MET A 375 -2.25 9.84 7.09
N HIS A 376 -1.43 8.93 6.57
CA HIS A 376 -0.02 8.84 6.91
C HIS A 376 0.83 9.59 5.87
N THR A 377 1.69 10.49 6.34
CA THR A 377 2.64 11.18 5.47
C THR A 377 3.88 10.31 5.30
N MET A 378 4.21 9.94 4.09
CA MET A 378 5.43 9.17 3.77
C MET A 378 6.64 10.07 3.63
N SER A 379 6.49 11.23 2.95
CA SER A 379 7.56 12.21 2.74
C SER A 379 6.96 13.61 2.58
N GLY A 380 7.79 14.64 2.67
CA GLY A 380 7.41 16.02 2.38
C GLY A 380 7.52 16.98 3.57
N SER A 381 7.17 18.24 3.34
CA SER A 381 7.24 19.30 4.36
C SER A 381 6.03 19.23 5.28
N THR A 382 6.28 19.20 6.59
CA THR A 382 5.24 19.20 7.63
C THR A 382 4.67 20.61 7.92
N SER A 383 5.20 21.65 7.28
CA SER A 383 4.78 23.04 7.49
C SER A 383 3.56 23.46 6.67
N ASN A 384 3.17 22.65 5.68
CA ASN A 384 2.06 22.99 4.79
C ASN A 384 0.72 22.50 5.37
N VAL A 385 -0.30 23.34 5.19
CA VAL A 385 -1.69 22.98 5.51
C VAL A 385 -2.26 22.20 4.34
N VAL A 386 -2.83 21.03 4.62
CA VAL A 386 -3.63 20.25 3.67
C VAL A 386 -5.09 20.49 4.03
N ALA A 387 -5.89 20.95 3.06
CA ALA A 387 -7.33 21.10 3.19
C ALA A 387 -8.04 19.95 2.48
N ALA A 388 -9.15 19.49 3.03
CA ALA A 388 -10.04 18.51 2.42
C ALA A 388 -11.35 19.22 2.03
N TYR A 389 -11.84 18.89 0.85
CA TYR A 389 -13.06 19.44 0.28
C TYR A 389 -13.99 18.31 -0.14
N GLU A 390 -15.29 18.53 -0.07
CA GLU A 390 -16.26 17.58 -0.58
C GLU A 390 -16.22 17.55 -2.10
N VAL A 391 -16.21 16.35 -2.67
CA VAL A 391 -16.28 16.12 -4.11
C VAL A 391 -17.74 16.05 -4.52
N LEU A 392 -18.17 16.93 -5.39
CA LEU A 392 -19.56 17.07 -5.85
C LEU A 392 -19.84 16.31 -7.15
N LYS A 393 -18.80 16.08 -7.97
CA LYS A 393 -18.90 15.38 -9.25
C LYS A 393 -18.47 13.94 -9.10
N PRO A 394 -19.27 12.95 -9.56
CA PRO A 394 -18.82 11.56 -9.60
C PRO A 394 -17.54 11.37 -10.42
N TRP A 395 -16.68 10.48 -9.95
CA TRP A 395 -15.42 10.16 -10.61
C TRP A 395 -15.05 8.69 -10.42
N GLU A 396 -14.20 8.18 -11.31
CA GLU A 396 -13.64 6.84 -11.23
C GLU A 396 -12.12 6.93 -11.38
N SER A 397 -11.40 6.27 -10.50
CA SER A 397 -9.93 6.32 -10.47
C SER A 397 -9.31 5.90 -11.80
N ALA A 398 -9.95 4.99 -12.56
CA ALA A 398 -9.49 4.53 -13.86
C ALA A 398 -9.47 5.63 -14.94
N ASN A 399 -10.40 6.60 -14.88
CA ASN A 399 -10.68 7.51 -15.99
C ASN A 399 -10.46 8.99 -15.67
N VAL A 400 -10.38 9.35 -14.38
CA VAL A 400 -10.26 10.73 -13.95
C VAL A 400 -8.86 11.30 -14.18
N ASN A 401 -8.79 12.52 -14.68
CA ASN A 401 -7.58 13.32 -14.81
C ASN A 401 -7.90 14.79 -14.62
N TRP A 402 -6.87 15.67 -14.57
CA TRP A 402 -7.08 17.09 -14.35
C TRP A 402 -8.00 17.76 -15.38
N LEU A 403 -7.90 17.38 -16.65
CA LEU A 403 -8.64 18.01 -17.73
C LEU A 403 -10.13 17.66 -17.75
N ASN A 404 -10.51 16.48 -17.27
CA ASN A 404 -11.91 16.05 -17.25
C ASN A 404 -12.60 16.27 -15.89
N PHE A 405 -11.83 16.52 -14.82
CA PHE A 405 -12.38 16.75 -13.49
C PHE A 405 -12.27 18.22 -13.05
N ASP A 406 -11.15 18.89 -13.31
CA ASP A 406 -10.80 20.25 -12.87
C ASP A 406 -11.16 20.53 -11.38
N PRO A 407 -10.22 20.29 -10.44
CA PRO A 407 -10.50 20.49 -9.02
C PRO A 407 -10.63 21.97 -8.60
N ASP A 408 -10.42 22.91 -9.51
CA ASP A 408 -10.64 24.34 -9.29
C ASP A 408 -12.06 24.80 -9.69
N ASP A 409 -12.83 23.94 -10.36
CA ASP A 409 -14.22 24.20 -10.70
C ASP A 409 -15.14 23.95 -9.48
N THR A 410 -15.85 24.99 -9.03
CA THR A 410 -16.77 24.91 -7.88
C THR A 410 -17.96 23.98 -8.08
N SER A 411 -18.24 23.57 -9.33
CA SER A 411 -19.24 22.54 -9.60
C SER A 411 -18.74 21.11 -9.34
N ASN A 412 -17.43 20.94 -9.26
CA ASN A 412 -16.81 19.63 -9.03
C ASN A 412 -16.40 19.43 -7.56
N VAL A 413 -16.08 20.52 -6.85
CA VAL A 413 -15.58 20.51 -5.47
C VAL A 413 -16.23 21.64 -4.67
N SER A 414 -16.63 21.39 -3.42
CA SER A 414 -17.19 22.40 -2.53
C SER A 414 -16.19 23.51 -2.18
N ASP A 415 -16.72 24.70 -1.85
CA ASP A 415 -15.94 25.84 -1.34
C ASP A 415 -15.42 25.61 0.09
#